data_bb4d4eb1b92995c396cc6ec70f19da31
#
_entry.id   bb4d4eb1b92995c396cc6ec70f19da31
#
_cell.length_a   1.000
_cell.length_b   1.000
_cell.length_c   1.000
_cell.angle_alpha   90.00
_cell.angle_beta   90.00
_cell.angle_gamma   90.00
#
_symmetry.space_group_name_H-M   'P 1'
#
loop_
_entity.id
_entity.type
_entity.pdbx_description
1 polymer ?
#
loop_
_entity_poly.entity_id
_entity_poly.type
_entity_poly.pdbx_seq_one_letter_code
_entity_poly.pdbx_strand_id
1 'polypeptide(L)'
;MGVRDMKNILKTTALALALGMVGLAAANAEPVKVGFSPEAYPPFYSADASGKWTGWEVEIVHAICAEAKFECELTPIPWDGLIPALTTKKIDAIMNSMSITEERKKTIDFSDKYYNTPTAIVGPKSEKFGATPADLKGKIIGVQVSTTHSAYAKKHFTEAAEIKEYQTQDEANQDLAAGRIDATQADSIALDAFLKSEQGAACCDLKGHVAEDLEILGPGVGAGVRKDDTELKEKINAAIKAIRANGKYEEITKKYFDFDIYGS
;
A
#
# COMPACT_ATOMS: atom_id res chain seq x y z
N MET A 1 -10.22 4.88 -101.86
CA MET A 1 -8.85 5.42 -101.77
C MET A 1 -8.76 6.03 -100.36
N GLY A 2 -8.00 5.70 -99.43
CA GLY A 2 -6.79 4.87 -99.40
C GLY A 2 -6.23 5.07 -97.97
N VAL A 3 -5.55 4.08 -97.59
CA VAL A 3 -4.38 4.07 -96.72
C VAL A 3 -4.59 4.24 -95.18
N ARG A 4 -4.56 3.17 -94.54
CA ARG A 4 -3.72 2.67 -93.43
C ARG A 4 -2.77 3.69 -92.80
N ASP A 5 -2.81 3.74 -91.45
CA ASP A 5 -1.59 3.52 -90.69
C ASP A 5 -1.84 3.08 -89.27
N MET A 6 -1.17 2.02 -88.92
CA MET A 6 -1.02 1.41 -87.57
C MET A 6 0.00 2.18 -86.79
N LYS A 7 -0.27 2.59 -85.59
CA LYS A 7 0.78 2.94 -84.65
C LYS A 7 0.56 2.30 -83.28
N ASN A 8 1.57 1.59 -82.94
CA ASN A 8 1.87 0.84 -81.72
C ASN A 8 1.37 1.44 -80.41
N ILE A 9 0.72 0.58 -79.70
CA ILE A 9 0.36 0.77 -78.26
C ILE A 9 1.57 0.29 -77.45
N LEU A 10 2.29 1.24 -76.82
CA LEU A 10 3.24 0.93 -75.77
C LEU A 10 2.46 0.80 -74.48
N LYS A 11 2.39 -0.45 -73.99
CA LYS A 11 1.86 -0.75 -72.61
C LYS A 11 2.96 -0.48 -71.61
N THR A 12 2.85 0.64 -70.90
CA THR A 12 3.62 0.89 -69.67
C THR A 12 2.83 0.39 -68.49
N THR A 13 3.27 -0.75 -67.95
CA THR A 13 2.77 -1.33 -66.72
C THR A 13 3.38 -0.58 -65.55
N ALA A 14 2.64 0.32 -64.91
CA ALA A 14 3.02 0.94 -63.65
C ALA A 14 2.73 -0.04 -62.50
N LEU A 15 3.79 -0.64 -61.97
CA LEU A 15 3.76 -1.48 -60.77
C LEU A 15 3.68 -0.54 -59.54
N ALA A 16 2.49 -0.34 -59.01
CA ALA A 16 2.30 0.41 -57.77
C ALA A 16 2.72 -0.50 -56.60
N LEU A 17 3.90 -0.24 -56.02
CA LEU A 17 4.28 -0.77 -54.71
C LEU A 17 3.41 -0.09 -53.65
N ALA A 18 2.36 -0.77 -53.20
CA ALA A 18 1.66 -0.41 -51.98
C ALA A 18 2.54 -0.81 -50.80
N LEU A 19 3.34 0.11 -50.24
CA LEU A 19 3.92 -0.04 -48.90
C LEU A 19 2.77 -0.03 -47.90
N GLY A 20 2.38 -1.23 -47.46
CA GLY A 20 1.51 -1.39 -46.30
C GLY A 20 2.24 -0.86 -45.06
N MET A 21 1.92 0.35 -44.59
CA MET A 21 2.21 0.77 -43.24
C MET A 21 1.39 -0.11 -42.31
N VAL A 22 1.99 -1.18 -41.82
CA VAL A 22 1.49 -1.86 -40.61
C VAL A 22 1.74 -0.89 -39.48
N GLY A 23 0.73 -0.07 -39.19
CA GLY A 23 0.71 0.67 -37.93
C GLY A 23 0.69 -0.33 -36.81
N LEU A 24 1.82 -0.48 -36.09
CA LEU A 24 1.79 -1.07 -34.77
C LEU A 24 0.88 -0.17 -33.92
N ALA A 25 -0.39 -0.56 -33.80
CA ALA A 25 -1.20 -0.08 -32.72
C ALA A 25 -0.46 -0.54 -31.44
N ALA A 26 0.20 0.39 -30.75
CA ALA A 26 0.63 0.15 -29.40
C ALA A 26 -0.66 -0.22 -28.64
N ALA A 27 -0.82 -1.49 -28.32
CA ALA A 27 -1.87 -1.91 -27.42
C ALA A 27 -1.57 -1.16 -26.12
N ASN A 28 -2.35 -0.14 -25.80
CA ASN A 28 -2.32 0.45 -24.48
C ASN A 28 -2.71 -0.70 -23.53
N ALA A 29 -1.73 -1.19 -22.79
CA ALA A 29 -2.01 -2.14 -21.74
C ALA A 29 -2.97 -1.45 -20.76
N GLU A 30 -3.99 -2.18 -20.30
CA GLU A 30 -4.87 -1.64 -19.26
C GLU A 30 -4.03 -1.24 -18.05
N PRO A 31 -4.37 -0.14 -17.36
CA PRO A 31 -3.64 0.29 -16.18
C PRO A 31 -3.73 -0.78 -15.09
N VAL A 32 -2.65 -0.96 -14.36
CA VAL A 32 -2.62 -1.82 -13.17
C VAL A 32 -3.40 -1.14 -12.06
N LYS A 33 -4.50 -1.74 -11.63
CA LYS A 33 -5.35 -1.22 -10.56
C LYS A 33 -4.73 -1.58 -9.21
N VAL A 34 -4.26 -0.56 -8.51
CA VAL A 34 -3.67 -0.70 -7.18
C VAL A 34 -4.71 -0.35 -6.13
N GLY A 35 -5.11 -1.33 -5.32
CA GLY A 35 -6.06 -1.13 -4.23
C GLY A 35 -5.46 -0.25 -3.13
N PHE A 36 -6.19 0.79 -2.76
CA PHE A 36 -5.82 1.76 -1.75
C PHE A 36 -7.02 2.07 -0.86
N SER A 37 -6.82 2.07 0.46
CA SER A 37 -7.87 2.41 1.40
C SER A 37 -8.21 3.90 1.31
N PRO A 38 -9.49 4.29 1.23
CA PRO A 38 -9.89 5.69 1.23
C PRO A 38 -9.70 6.36 2.58
N GLU A 39 -9.57 5.59 3.67
CA GLU A 39 -9.32 6.08 5.01
C GLU A 39 -7.87 6.56 5.14
N ALA A 40 -7.68 7.75 5.70
CA ALA A 40 -6.35 8.32 5.88
C ALA A 40 -5.49 7.50 6.85
N TYR A 41 -4.23 7.27 6.49
CA TYR A 41 -3.22 6.62 7.33
C TYR A 41 -1.89 7.37 7.22
N PRO A 42 -1.81 8.62 7.72
CA PRO A 42 -0.62 9.42 7.59
C PRO A 42 0.55 8.85 8.41
N PRO A 43 1.81 9.04 7.97
CA PRO A 43 2.24 9.80 6.80
C PRO A 43 2.29 8.97 5.50
N PHE A 44 1.77 7.73 5.54
CA PHE A 44 1.84 6.80 4.43
C PHE A 44 0.93 7.24 3.27
N TYR A 45 -0.33 7.52 3.57
CA TYR A 45 -1.29 8.00 2.58
C TYR A 45 -2.45 8.78 3.23
N SER A 46 -2.94 9.75 2.50
CA SER A 46 -4.17 10.48 2.76
C SER A 46 -4.65 11.16 1.47
N ALA A 47 -5.92 11.52 1.42
CA ALA A 47 -6.41 12.40 0.37
C ALA A 47 -6.27 13.86 0.81
N ASP A 48 -5.80 14.75 -0.08
CA ASP A 48 -5.84 16.20 0.16
C ASP A 48 -7.25 16.76 -0.02
N ALA A 49 -7.43 18.06 0.20
CA ALA A 49 -8.74 18.72 0.08
C ALA A 49 -9.36 18.64 -1.33
N SER A 50 -8.58 18.33 -2.37
CA SER A 50 -9.05 18.10 -3.74
C SER A 50 -9.41 16.64 -4.02
N GLY A 51 -9.19 15.75 -3.06
CA GLY A 51 -9.33 14.31 -3.22
C GLY A 51 -8.12 13.62 -3.86
N LYS A 52 -7.01 14.34 -4.05
CA LYS A 52 -5.77 13.77 -4.59
C LYS A 52 -5.03 13.02 -3.50
N TRP A 53 -4.58 11.81 -3.81
CA TRP A 53 -3.75 11.00 -2.94
C TRP A 53 -2.38 11.62 -2.71
N THR A 54 -1.93 11.66 -1.47
CA THR A 54 -0.64 12.17 -1.01
C THR A 54 -0.07 11.28 0.07
N GLY A 55 1.24 11.36 0.30
CA GLY A 55 1.93 10.62 1.35
C GLY A 55 3.10 9.80 0.82
N TRP A 56 3.91 9.30 1.75
CA TRP A 56 5.13 8.55 1.42
C TRP A 56 4.85 7.32 0.55
N GLU A 57 3.88 6.51 0.95
CA GLU A 57 3.58 5.27 0.25
C GLU A 57 2.99 5.53 -1.14
N VAL A 58 2.19 6.60 -1.29
CA VAL A 58 1.68 7.03 -2.60
C VAL A 58 2.83 7.37 -3.55
N GLU A 59 3.84 8.13 -3.09
CA GLU A 59 5.01 8.44 -3.91
C GLU A 59 5.85 7.18 -4.23
N ILE A 60 5.99 6.25 -3.29
CA ILE A 60 6.69 4.97 -3.51
C ILE A 60 5.94 4.09 -4.52
N VAL A 61 4.61 3.99 -4.42
CA VAL A 61 3.80 3.25 -5.40
C VAL A 61 3.98 3.83 -6.80
N HIS A 62 3.90 5.14 -6.96
CA HIS A 62 4.14 5.77 -8.25
C HIS A 62 5.57 5.54 -8.77
N ALA A 63 6.58 5.54 -7.89
CA ALA A 63 7.95 5.24 -8.28
C ALA A 63 8.13 3.79 -8.73
N ILE A 64 7.51 2.83 -8.02
CA ILE A 64 7.50 1.40 -8.40
C ILE A 64 6.80 1.23 -9.75
N CYS A 65 5.63 1.84 -9.95
CA CYS A 65 4.89 1.76 -11.21
C CYS A 65 5.68 2.33 -12.39
N ALA A 66 6.31 3.48 -12.20
CA ALA A 66 7.13 4.11 -13.24
C ALA A 66 8.35 3.24 -13.61
N GLU A 67 9.04 2.67 -12.62
CA GLU A 67 10.18 1.79 -12.84
C GLU A 67 9.77 0.47 -13.53
N ALA A 68 8.64 -0.11 -13.12
CA ALA A 68 8.06 -1.30 -13.73
C ALA A 68 7.44 -1.03 -15.11
N LYS A 69 7.35 0.24 -15.54
CA LYS A 69 6.68 0.70 -16.77
C LYS A 69 5.20 0.32 -16.81
N PHE A 70 4.54 0.40 -15.68
CA PHE A 70 3.10 0.27 -15.56
C PHE A 70 2.45 1.65 -15.55
N GLU A 71 1.30 1.77 -16.19
CA GLU A 71 0.33 2.78 -15.84
C GLU A 71 -0.46 2.26 -14.64
N CYS A 72 -0.41 2.95 -13.50
CA CYS A 72 -1.10 2.52 -12.28
C CYS A 72 -2.27 3.45 -11.97
N GLU A 73 -3.40 2.82 -11.59
CA GLU A 73 -4.59 3.49 -11.12
C GLU A 73 -4.81 3.15 -9.64
N LEU A 74 -4.75 4.17 -8.75
CA LEU A 74 -5.10 3.97 -7.34
C LEU A 74 -6.61 3.82 -7.23
N THR A 75 -7.06 2.62 -6.86
CA THR A 75 -8.46 2.24 -6.81
C THR A 75 -8.93 2.19 -5.34
N PRO A 76 -9.90 3.05 -4.94
CA PRO A 76 -10.34 3.12 -3.55
C PRO A 76 -11.13 1.86 -3.16
N ILE A 77 -10.62 1.14 -2.17
CA ILE A 77 -11.23 -0.07 -1.59
C ILE A 77 -11.07 0.03 -0.05
N PRO A 78 -12.12 -0.07 0.76
CA PRO A 78 -11.98 -0.15 2.22
C PRO A 78 -11.00 -1.24 2.63
N TRP A 79 -10.28 -1.00 3.74
CA TRP A 79 -9.17 -1.87 4.19
C TRP A 79 -9.53 -3.36 4.23
N ASP A 80 -10.64 -3.71 4.84
CA ASP A 80 -11.12 -5.10 4.99
C ASP A 80 -11.58 -5.73 3.67
N GLY A 81 -11.84 -4.90 2.65
CA GLY A 81 -12.20 -5.29 1.29
C GLY A 81 -11.02 -5.52 0.34
N LEU A 82 -9.79 -5.15 0.69
CA LEU A 82 -8.63 -5.19 -0.23
C LEU A 82 -8.31 -6.62 -0.72
N ILE A 83 -8.17 -7.58 0.18
CA ILE A 83 -7.89 -8.99 -0.19
C ILE A 83 -9.05 -9.59 -1.00
N PRO A 84 -10.33 -9.45 -0.60
CA PRO A 84 -11.46 -9.85 -1.43
C PRO A 84 -11.48 -9.19 -2.82
N ALA A 85 -11.16 -7.90 -2.93
CA ALA A 85 -11.10 -7.21 -4.22
C ALA A 85 -9.99 -7.75 -5.13
N LEU A 86 -8.81 -8.08 -4.56
CA LEU A 86 -7.71 -8.68 -5.29
C LEU A 86 -8.06 -10.07 -5.82
N THR A 87 -8.62 -10.94 -4.98
CA THR A 87 -8.97 -12.31 -5.35
C THR A 87 -10.12 -12.37 -6.35
N THR A 88 -11.03 -11.39 -6.34
CA THR A 88 -12.13 -11.26 -7.32
C THR A 88 -11.76 -10.44 -8.56
N LYS A 89 -10.47 -10.08 -8.73
CA LYS A 89 -9.94 -9.35 -9.89
C LYS A 89 -10.55 -7.95 -10.09
N LYS A 90 -11.02 -7.31 -9.02
CA LYS A 90 -11.42 -5.90 -9.06
C LYS A 90 -10.23 -4.96 -9.06
N ILE A 91 -9.14 -5.40 -8.44
CA ILE A 91 -7.81 -4.76 -8.43
C ILE A 91 -6.75 -5.80 -8.80
N ASP A 92 -5.55 -5.34 -9.15
CA ASP A 92 -4.44 -6.20 -9.60
C ASP A 92 -3.34 -6.32 -8.55
N ALA A 93 -3.18 -5.29 -7.72
CA ALA A 93 -2.24 -5.31 -6.61
C ALA A 93 -2.82 -4.56 -5.39
N ILE A 94 -2.30 -4.86 -4.21
CA ILE A 94 -2.53 -4.10 -2.99
C ILE A 94 -1.20 -3.48 -2.59
N MET A 95 -1.10 -2.15 -2.55
CA MET A 95 0.05 -1.43 -2.02
C MET A 95 -0.44 -0.39 -1.03
N ASN A 96 -0.78 -0.84 0.18
CA ASN A 96 -1.52 -0.07 1.16
C ASN A 96 -1.18 -0.49 2.59
N SER A 97 0.08 -0.36 2.97
CA SER A 97 0.59 -0.70 4.31
C SER A 97 0.26 -2.14 4.75
N MET A 98 0.21 -3.08 3.79
CA MET A 98 -0.18 -4.46 4.08
C MET A 98 1.04 -5.31 4.47
N SER A 99 1.13 -5.70 5.75
CA SER A 99 2.19 -6.56 6.26
C SER A 99 2.17 -7.94 5.59
N ILE A 100 3.35 -8.44 5.26
CA ILE A 100 3.57 -9.79 4.76
C ILE A 100 3.40 -10.78 5.91
N THR A 101 2.37 -11.62 5.90
CA THR A 101 2.18 -12.66 6.92
C THR A 101 1.87 -14.01 6.31
N GLU A 102 2.20 -15.09 7.03
CA GLU A 102 1.89 -16.44 6.56
C GLU A 102 0.36 -16.67 6.47
N GLU A 103 -0.42 -16.03 7.34
CA GLU A 103 -1.89 -16.11 7.27
C GLU A 103 -2.41 -15.52 5.95
N ARG A 104 -1.96 -14.31 5.58
CA ARG A 104 -2.34 -13.66 4.32
C ARG A 104 -1.82 -14.43 3.11
N LYS A 105 -0.64 -15.05 3.20
CA LYS A 105 -0.06 -15.91 2.16
C LYS A 105 -0.87 -17.17 1.87
N LYS A 106 -1.77 -17.58 2.75
CA LYS A 106 -2.72 -18.66 2.43
C LYS A 106 -3.66 -18.30 1.27
N THR A 107 -3.99 -17.01 1.15
CA THR A 107 -4.97 -16.50 0.17
C THR A 107 -4.33 -15.74 -1.00
N ILE A 108 -3.33 -14.92 -0.75
CA ILE A 108 -2.63 -14.09 -1.74
C ILE A 108 -1.13 -14.36 -1.71
N ASP A 109 -0.36 -13.78 -2.61
CA ASP A 109 1.11 -13.75 -2.58
C ASP A 109 1.60 -12.31 -2.36
N PHE A 110 2.88 -12.13 -2.10
CA PHE A 110 3.49 -10.85 -1.83
C PHE A 110 4.78 -10.66 -2.63
N SER A 111 5.07 -9.40 -2.94
CA SER A 111 6.40 -8.97 -3.36
C SER A 111 7.41 -9.09 -2.20
N ASP A 112 8.67 -8.77 -2.48
CA ASP A 112 9.64 -8.40 -1.45
C ASP A 112 9.10 -7.20 -0.65
N LYS A 113 9.54 -7.07 0.61
CA LYS A 113 9.16 -5.90 1.41
C LYS A 113 9.67 -4.61 0.77
N TYR A 114 8.92 -3.51 0.93
CA TYR A 114 9.39 -2.18 0.56
C TYR A 114 9.49 -1.22 1.74
N TYR A 115 8.97 -1.57 2.93
CA TYR A 115 9.29 -0.92 4.20
C TYR A 115 8.96 -1.81 5.40
N ASN A 116 9.32 -1.33 6.59
CA ASN A 116 8.95 -1.94 7.87
C ASN A 116 8.65 -0.86 8.91
N THR A 117 7.79 -1.17 9.86
CA THR A 117 7.45 -0.31 10.99
C THR A 117 7.14 -1.15 12.22
N PRO A 118 7.71 -0.82 13.39
CA PRO A 118 7.36 -1.49 14.63
C PRO A 118 5.91 -1.21 15.02
N THR A 119 5.31 -2.12 15.78
CA THR A 119 4.00 -1.90 16.39
C THR A 119 4.13 -1.24 17.74
N ALA A 120 3.28 -0.27 18.04
CA ALA A 120 3.31 0.49 19.28
C ALA A 120 1.92 0.62 19.93
N ILE A 121 1.94 0.99 21.20
CA ILE A 121 0.77 1.35 22.01
C ILE A 121 0.86 2.85 22.33
N VAL A 122 -0.25 3.55 22.13
CA VAL A 122 -0.47 4.94 22.56
C VAL A 122 -1.62 4.98 23.54
N GLY A 123 -1.53 5.85 24.54
CA GLY A 123 -2.55 6.03 25.57
C GLY A 123 -2.53 7.43 26.18
N PRO A 124 -3.46 7.75 27.13
CA PRO A 124 -3.56 9.05 27.74
C PRO A 124 -2.29 9.48 28.48
N LYS A 125 -1.87 10.73 28.34
CA LYS A 125 -0.71 11.31 29.08
C LYS A 125 -0.86 11.25 30.59
N SER A 126 -2.08 11.29 31.06
CA SER A 126 -2.41 11.24 32.49
C SER A 126 -2.14 9.88 33.14
N GLU A 127 -1.99 8.83 32.33
CA GLU A 127 -1.79 7.47 32.83
C GLU A 127 -0.38 6.98 32.60
N LYS A 128 0.17 6.23 33.56
CA LYS A 128 1.50 5.61 33.51
C LYS A 128 1.34 4.11 33.36
N PHE A 129 1.60 3.59 32.17
CA PHE A 129 1.65 2.17 31.86
C PHE A 129 2.56 1.93 30.64
N GLY A 130 2.95 0.69 30.41
CA GLY A 130 3.75 0.26 29.26
C GLY A 130 2.94 -0.52 28.23
N ALA A 131 3.61 -1.30 27.41
CA ALA A 131 3.03 -2.06 26.30
C ALA A 131 3.04 -3.58 26.54
N THR A 132 3.21 -4.03 27.79
CA THR A 132 3.15 -5.46 28.13
C THR A 132 1.74 -5.88 28.55
N PRO A 133 1.41 -7.18 28.48
CA PRO A 133 0.10 -7.67 28.96
C PRO A 133 -0.18 -7.28 30.41
N ALA A 134 0.86 -7.24 31.28
CA ALA A 134 0.70 -6.83 32.67
C ALA A 134 0.35 -5.35 32.80
N ASP A 135 0.95 -4.49 31.99
CA ASP A 135 0.69 -3.05 31.97
C ASP A 135 -0.70 -2.70 31.45
N LEU A 136 -1.24 -3.54 30.57
CA LEU A 136 -2.52 -3.33 29.90
C LEU A 136 -3.69 -3.99 30.61
N LYS A 137 -3.45 -4.57 31.82
CA LYS A 137 -4.48 -5.27 32.57
C LYS A 137 -5.67 -4.37 32.90
N GLY A 138 -6.87 -4.83 32.49
CA GLY A 138 -8.14 -4.14 32.73
C GLY A 138 -8.39 -2.93 31.84
N LYS A 139 -7.58 -2.71 30.82
CA LYS A 139 -7.73 -1.62 29.85
C LYS A 139 -8.54 -2.04 28.63
N ILE A 140 -9.09 -1.06 27.93
CA ILE A 140 -9.74 -1.23 26.64
C ILE A 140 -8.76 -0.77 25.55
N ILE A 141 -8.38 -1.69 24.65
CA ILE A 141 -7.44 -1.41 23.56
C ILE A 141 -8.19 -1.36 22.24
N GLY A 142 -8.13 -0.21 21.55
CA GLY A 142 -8.67 -0.03 20.21
C GLY A 142 -7.68 -0.49 19.14
N VAL A 143 -8.19 -1.23 18.15
CA VAL A 143 -7.43 -1.69 16.99
C VAL A 143 -8.29 -1.62 15.73
N GLN A 144 -7.68 -1.44 14.57
CA GLN A 144 -8.42 -1.57 13.31
C GLN A 144 -8.65 -3.05 12.97
N VAL A 145 -9.85 -3.37 12.54
CA VAL A 145 -10.26 -4.72 12.11
C VAL A 145 -9.38 -5.26 10.96
N SER A 146 -9.21 -6.58 10.89
CA SER A 146 -8.46 -7.27 9.81
C SER A 146 -6.99 -6.87 9.68
N THR A 147 -6.41 -6.25 10.74
CA THR A 147 -5.00 -5.89 10.79
C THR A 147 -4.18 -6.93 11.56
N THR A 148 -2.87 -6.89 11.36
CA THR A 148 -1.91 -7.63 12.19
C THR A 148 -1.94 -7.14 13.64
N HIS A 149 -2.27 -5.87 13.87
CA HIS A 149 -2.43 -5.28 15.21
C HIS A 149 -3.62 -5.89 15.96
N SER A 150 -4.77 -6.06 15.28
CA SER A 150 -5.91 -6.77 15.86
C SER A 150 -5.57 -8.23 16.19
N ALA A 151 -4.90 -8.93 15.26
CA ALA A 151 -4.48 -10.31 15.49
C ALA A 151 -3.50 -10.42 16.67
N TYR A 152 -2.53 -9.50 16.76
CA TYR A 152 -1.57 -9.43 17.86
C TYR A 152 -2.26 -9.16 19.20
N ALA A 153 -3.12 -8.16 19.26
CA ALA A 153 -3.84 -7.80 20.48
C ALA A 153 -4.71 -8.98 20.97
N LYS A 154 -5.40 -9.66 20.07
CA LYS A 154 -6.19 -10.85 20.39
C LYS A 154 -5.36 -12.02 20.91
N LYS A 155 -4.16 -12.23 20.36
CA LYS A 155 -3.27 -13.32 20.83
C LYS A 155 -2.63 -13.00 22.18
N HIS A 156 -2.14 -11.77 22.35
CA HIS A 156 -1.27 -11.44 23.47
C HIS A 156 -1.94 -10.67 24.62
N PHE A 157 -3.07 -10.00 24.38
CA PHE A 157 -3.69 -9.11 25.36
C PHE A 157 -5.07 -9.52 25.82
N THR A 158 -5.75 -10.48 25.16
CA THR A 158 -7.15 -10.84 25.49
C THR A 158 -7.36 -11.31 26.95
N GLU A 159 -6.35 -11.92 27.56
CA GLU A 159 -6.43 -12.30 28.97
C GLU A 159 -6.29 -11.11 29.94
N ALA A 160 -5.69 -10.02 29.48
CA ALA A 160 -5.39 -8.86 30.31
C ALA A 160 -6.29 -7.66 30.00
N ALA A 161 -6.74 -7.50 28.75
CA ALA A 161 -7.44 -6.32 28.27
C ALA A 161 -8.66 -6.68 27.40
N GLU A 162 -9.63 -5.76 27.32
CA GLU A 162 -10.69 -5.80 26.32
C GLU A 162 -10.16 -5.29 24.98
N ILE A 163 -10.38 -6.01 23.87
CA ILE A 163 -10.01 -5.60 22.53
C ILE A 163 -11.24 -5.09 21.79
N LYS A 164 -11.25 -3.79 21.50
CA LYS A 164 -12.32 -3.12 20.75
C LYS A 164 -11.87 -2.89 19.31
N GLU A 165 -12.59 -3.47 18.36
CA GLU A 165 -12.28 -3.34 16.93
C GLU A 165 -13.06 -2.18 16.31
N TYR A 166 -12.37 -1.45 15.42
CA TYR A 166 -12.89 -0.31 14.66
C TYR A 166 -12.71 -0.55 13.16
N GLN A 167 -13.52 0.09 12.33
CA GLN A 167 -13.36 -0.01 10.87
C GLN A 167 -12.09 0.72 10.41
N THR A 168 -11.75 1.83 11.06
CA THR A 168 -10.57 2.62 10.73
C THR A 168 -9.69 2.85 11.96
N GLN A 169 -8.40 3.08 11.74
CA GLN A 169 -7.48 3.49 12.82
C GLN A 169 -7.86 4.86 13.39
N ASP A 170 -8.37 5.75 12.54
CA ASP A 170 -8.79 7.09 12.97
C ASP A 170 -9.95 7.05 13.97
N GLU A 171 -10.92 6.16 13.78
CA GLU A 171 -12.01 5.93 14.77
C GLU A 171 -11.44 5.49 16.13
N ALA A 172 -10.44 4.59 16.15
CA ALA A 172 -9.78 4.18 17.38
C ALA A 172 -9.03 5.37 18.04
N ASN A 173 -8.34 6.17 17.24
CA ASN A 173 -7.64 7.37 17.72
C ASN A 173 -8.61 8.41 18.31
N GLN A 174 -9.76 8.63 17.68
CA GLN A 174 -10.80 9.54 18.16
C GLN A 174 -11.42 9.03 19.46
N ASP A 175 -11.67 7.72 19.59
CA ASP A 175 -12.20 7.12 20.81
C ASP A 175 -11.19 7.20 21.96
N LEU A 176 -9.88 7.03 21.67
CA LEU A 176 -8.82 7.24 22.64
C LEU A 176 -8.79 8.69 23.13
N ALA A 177 -8.78 9.66 22.24
CA ALA A 177 -8.74 11.07 22.59
C ALA A 177 -9.98 11.53 23.36
N ALA A 178 -11.12 10.89 23.12
CA ALA A 178 -12.35 11.14 23.85
C ALA A 178 -12.47 10.36 25.18
N GLY A 179 -11.46 9.54 25.54
CA GLY A 179 -11.45 8.75 26.77
C GLY A 179 -12.46 7.59 26.78
N ARG A 180 -12.87 7.09 25.61
CA ARG A 180 -13.77 5.94 25.49
C ARG A 180 -13.04 4.60 25.46
N ILE A 181 -11.74 4.62 25.21
CA ILE A 181 -10.79 3.52 25.32
C ILE A 181 -9.53 4.02 26.02
N ASP A 182 -8.73 3.08 26.54
CA ASP A 182 -7.54 3.39 27.35
C ASP A 182 -6.26 3.39 26.52
N ALA A 183 -6.25 2.70 25.39
CA ALA A 183 -5.09 2.61 24.50
C ALA A 183 -5.51 2.33 23.06
N THR A 184 -4.64 2.64 22.12
CA THR A 184 -4.73 2.17 20.73
C THR A 184 -3.43 1.52 20.30
N GLN A 185 -3.51 0.50 19.43
CA GLN A 185 -2.36 -0.21 18.87
C GLN A 185 -2.37 -0.12 17.34
N ALA A 186 -1.24 0.32 16.78
CA ALA A 186 -1.02 0.40 15.35
C ALA A 186 0.48 0.47 15.02
N ASP A 187 0.80 0.72 13.75
CA ASP A 187 2.16 1.05 13.33
C ASP A 187 2.67 2.28 14.07
N SER A 188 3.88 2.20 14.63
CA SER A 188 4.46 3.28 15.44
C SER A 188 4.57 4.59 14.68
N ILE A 189 4.83 4.54 13.38
CA ILE A 189 4.98 5.72 12.53
C ILE A 189 3.61 6.41 12.31
N ALA A 190 2.55 5.64 12.11
CA ALA A 190 1.19 6.19 12.00
C ALA A 190 0.72 6.77 13.34
N LEU A 191 1.04 6.09 14.46
CA LEU A 191 0.75 6.62 15.79
C LEU A 191 1.57 7.87 16.13
N ASP A 192 2.82 7.97 15.67
CA ASP A 192 3.62 9.20 15.82
C ASP A 192 2.99 10.37 15.07
N ALA A 193 2.46 10.14 13.86
CA ALA A 193 1.71 11.15 13.13
C ALA A 193 0.44 11.59 13.90
N PHE A 194 -0.30 10.64 14.49
CA PHE A 194 -1.42 10.98 15.36
C PHE A 194 -0.97 11.81 16.57
N LEU A 195 0.10 11.41 17.27
CA LEU A 195 0.63 12.15 18.44
C LEU A 195 1.10 13.57 18.10
N LYS A 196 1.47 13.83 16.85
CA LYS A 196 1.83 15.17 16.34
C LYS A 196 0.62 16.00 15.89
N SER A 197 -0.54 15.40 15.72
CA SER A 197 -1.78 16.12 15.45
C SER A 197 -2.24 16.93 16.67
N GLU A 198 -3.10 17.94 16.46
CA GLU A 198 -3.66 18.73 17.56
C GLU A 198 -4.33 17.83 18.61
N GLN A 199 -5.15 16.87 18.18
CA GLN A 199 -5.88 15.97 19.04
C GLN A 199 -4.96 15.04 19.82
N GLY A 200 -4.04 14.34 19.14
CA GLY A 200 -3.08 13.42 19.75
C GLY A 200 -2.12 14.14 20.70
N ALA A 201 -1.62 15.31 20.29
CA ALA A 201 -0.74 16.14 21.12
C ALA A 201 -1.42 16.65 22.39
N ALA A 202 -2.73 16.85 22.38
CA ALA A 202 -3.47 17.28 23.56
C ALA A 202 -3.67 16.13 24.57
N CYS A 203 -4.01 14.90 24.09
CA CYS A 203 -4.44 13.81 24.97
C CYS A 203 -3.34 12.84 25.37
N CYS A 204 -2.42 12.54 24.48
CA CYS A 204 -1.85 11.20 24.42
C CYS A 204 -0.32 11.21 24.30
N ASP A 205 0.32 10.10 24.66
CA ASP A 205 1.74 9.85 24.45
C ASP A 205 2.00 8.36 24.11
N LEU A 206 3.20 8.07 23.62
CA LEU A 206 3.67 6.73 23.36
C LEU A 206 3.84 5.98 24.69
N LYS A 207 3.24 4.80 24.81
CA LYS A 207 3.35 3.91 25.97
C LYS A 207 4.46 2.87 25.79
N GLY A 208 4.83 2.57 24.57
CA GLY A 208 5.92 1.66 24.23
C GLY A 208 5.64 0.87 22.96
N HIS A 209 6.65 0.12 22.56
CA HIS A 209 6.53 -0.85 21.47
C HIS A 209 6.14 -2.21 22.04
N VAL A 210 5.33 -2.97 21.33
CA VAL A 210 4.99 -4.34 21.70
C VAL A 210 6.18 -5.27 21.42
N ALA A 211 6.20 -6.43 22.08
CA ALA A 211 7.19 -7.47 21.79
C ALA A 211 7.04 -7.97 20.35
N GLU A 212 8.16 -8.27 19.70
CA GLU A 212 8.15 -8.78 18.33
C GLU A 212 7.47 -10.16 18.26
N ASP A 213 6.61 -10.32 17.28
CA ASP A 213 5.99 -11.60 16.91
C ASP A 213 5.90 -11.64 15.37
N LEU A 214 6.97 -12.11 14.75
CA LEU A 214 7.10 -12.16 13.28
C LEU A 214 6.04 -13.05 12.60
N GLU A 215 5.48 -14.03 13.32
CA GLU A 215 4.41 -14.87 12.80
C GLU A 215 3.15 -14.05 12.52
N ILE A 216 2.85 -13.08 13.38
CA ILE A 216 1.65 -12.25 13.29
C ILE A 216 1.94 -10.92 12.59
N LEU A 217 2.98 -10.21 13.04
CA LEU A 217 3.28 -8.87 12.55
C LEU A 217 3.97 -8.89 11.17
N GLY A 218 4.66 -10.00 10.86
CA GLY A 218 5.40 -10.18 9.62
C GLY A 218 6.74 -9.44 9.59
N PRO A 219 7.56 -9.67 8.54
CA PRO A 219 8.88 -9.06 8.40
C PRO A 219 8.86 -7.65 7.79
N GLY A 220 7.70 -7.13 7.47
CA GLY A 220 7.50 -5.83 6.84
C GLY A 220 6.33 -5.83 5.87
N VAL A 221 6.18 -4.71 5.17
CA VAL A 221 5.10 -4.44 4.22
C VAL A 221 5.53 -4.76 2.80
N GLY A 222 4.68 -5.45 2.05
CA GLY A 222 4.89 -5.79 0.64
C GLY A 222 3.65 -5.56 -0.20
N ALA A 223 3.83 -5.55 -1.52
CA ALA A 223 2.72 -5.51 -2.45
C ALA A 223 2.00 -6.87 -2.48
N GLY A 224 0.71 -6.89 -2.14
CA GLY A 224 -0.13 -8.08 -2.28
C GLY A 224 -0.52 -8.29 -3.74
N VAL A 225 -0.38 -9.51 -4.24
CA VAL A 225 -0.77 -9.94 -5.60
C VAL A 225 -1.50 -11.29 -5.54
N ARG A 226 -2.22 -11.66 -6.60
CA ARG A 226 -2.78 -13.02 -6.69
C ARG A 226 -1.65 -14.04 -6.81
N LYS A 227 -1.89 -15.25 -6.32
CA LYS A 227 -0.88 -16.33 -6.33
C LYS A 227 -0.42 -16.75 -7.74
N ASP A 228 -1.27 -16.58 -8.73
CA ASP A 228 -1.00 -16.87 -10.13
C ASP A 228 -0.38 -15.72 -10.91
N ASP A 229 -0.34 -14.50 -10.34
CA ASP A 229 0.23 -13.31 -10.97
C ASP A 229 1.75 -13.18 -10.74
N THR A 230 2.50 -14.25 -11.00
CA THR A 230 3.95 -14.29 -10.79
C THR A 230 4.69 -13.24 -11.59
N GLU A 231 4.28 -12.96 -12.84
CA GLU A 231 4.91 -11.94 -13.68
C GLU A 231 4.78 -10.54 -13.07
N LEU A 232 3.59 -10.19 -12.56
CA LEU A 232 3.36 -8.91 -11.88
C LEU A 232 4.23 -8.79 -10.63
N LYS A 233 4.28 -9.84 -9.81
CA LYS A 233 5.13 -9.88 -8.60
C LYS A 233 6.60 -9.65 -8.93
N GLU A 234 7.15 -10.36 -9.92
CA GLU A 234 8.55 -10.22 -10.30
C GLU A 234 8.88 -8.83 -10.85
N LYS A 235 7.98 -8.21 -11.61
CA LYS A 235 8.15 -6.83 -12.08
C LYS A 235 8.14 -5.84 -10.91
N ILE A 236 7.27 -6.02 -9.93
CA ILE A 236 7.24 -5.19 -8.71
C ILE A 236 8.53 -5.38 -7.91
N ASN A 237 9.01 -6.61 -7.71
CA ASN A 237 10.27 -6.89 -7.03
C ASN A 237 11.47 -6.23 -7.73
N ALA A 238 11.54 -6.36 -9.05
CA ALA A 238 12.59 -5.70 -9.83
C ALA A 238 12.54 -4.17 -9.68
N ALA A 239 11.34 -3.59 -9.69
CA ALA A 239 11.15 -2.16 -9.51
C ALA A 239 11.53 -1.69 -8.10
N ILE A 240 11.14 -2.40 -7.04
CA ILE A 240 11.54 -2.12 -5.64
C ILE A 240 13.07 -2.10 -5.55
N LYS A 241 13.72 -3.13 -6.08
CA LYS A 241 15.19 -3.22 -6.09
C LYS A 241 15.83 -2.06 -6.87
N ALA A 242 15.27 -1.70 -8.01
CA ALA A 242 15.81 -0.64 -8.88
C ALA A 242 15.68 0.75 -8.25
N ILE A 243 14.50 1.13 -7.69
CA ILE A 243 14.31 2.43 -7.03
C ILE A 243 15.20 2.58 -5.79
N ARG A 244 15.53 1.48 -5.11
CA ARG A 244 16.48 1.49 -4.00
C ARG A 244 17.91 1.68 -4.50
N ALA A 245 18.28 1.00 -5.59
CA ALA A 245 19.65 1.05 -6.14
C ALA A 245 19.94 2.41 -6.81
N ASN A 246 18.97 3.04 -7.46
CA ASN A 246 19.15 4.32 -8.15
C ASN A 246 18.93 5.55 -7.24
N GLY A 247 18.64 5.36 -5.95
CA GLY A 247 18.47 6.41 -4.95
C GLY A 247 17.09 7.07 -4.93
N LYS A 248 16.15 6.65 -5.79
CA LYS A 248 14.80 7.23 -5.83
C LYS A 248 14.01 6.96 -4.55
N TYR A 249 14.16 5.77 -3.99
CA TYR A 249 13.57 5.39 -2.71
C TYR A 249 14.02 6.34 -1.58
N GLU A 250 15.32 6.58 -1.50
CA GLU A 250 15.91 7.48 -0.49
C GLU A 250 15.48 8.94 -0.70
N GLU A 251 15.45 9.42 -1.95
CA GLU A 251 14.96 10.76 -2.29
C GLU A 251 13.53 11.00 -1.77
N ILE A 252 12.63 10.03 -2.00
CA ILE A 252 11.25 10.11 -1.51
C ILE A 252 11.23 10.03 0.01
N THR A 253 11.94 9.07 0.60
CA THR A 253 11.95 8.81 2.05
C THR A 253 12.37 10.03 2.85
N LYS A 254 13.40 10.76 2.42
CA LYS A 254 13.91 11.97 3.09
C LYS A 254 12.92 13.14 3.16
N LYS A 255 11.83 13.11 2.39
CA LYS A 255 10.77 14.13 2.49
C LYS A 255 9.87 13.92 3.70
N TYR A 256 9.83 12.68 4.22
CA TYR A 256 8.88 12.27 5.26
C TYR A 256 9.57 11.79 6.54
N PHE A 257 10.78 11.21 6.40
CA PHE A 257 11.50 10.55 7.49
C PHE A 257 12.97 10.94 7.50
N ASP A 258 13.55 11.04 8.70
CA ASP A 258 14.97 11.27 8.95
C ASP A 258 15.74 9.97 9.26
N PHE A 259 15.09 8.81 9.07
CA PHE A 259 15.63 7.46 9.28
C PHE A 259 15.31 6.55 8.09
N ASP A 260 16.01 5.40 8.01
CA ASP A 260 15.74 4.37 7.01
C ASP A 260 14.51 3.53 7.41
N ILE A 261 13.39 3.77 6.74
CA ILE A 261 12.13 3.05 6.97
C ILE A 261 12.14 1.63 6.39
N TYR A 262 13.10 1.30 5.52
CA TYR A 262 13.20 -0.06 4.99
C TYR A 262 13.55 -1.06 6.10
N GLY A 263 14.37 -0.63 7.06
CA GLY A 263 14.84 -1.45 8.15
C GLY A 263 15.82 -2.55 7.71
N SER A 264 16.22 -3.37 8.64
CA SER A 264 17.11 -4.52 8.42
C SER A 264 16.41 -5.71 7.78
#